data_f71c4c7869ccd6fecc517b5e3af5e65e
#
_entry.id   f71c4c7869ccd6fecc517b5e3af5e65e
#
_cell.length_a   1.000
_cell.length_b   1.000
_cell.length_c   1.000
_cell.angle_alpha   90.00
_cell.angle_beta   90.00
_cell.angle_gamma   90.00
#
_symmetry.space_group_name_H-M   'P 1'
#
loop_
_entity.id
_entity.type
_entity.pdbx_description
1 polymer ?
#
loop_
_entity_poly.entity_id
_entity_poly.type
_entity_poly.pdbx_seq_one_letter_code
_entity_poly.pdbx_strand_id
1 'polypeptide(L)'
;LAWNLITKDFGLDKNRLYFTVFNEDEEAFKLWKKISGLNENRIIKISTSDNFWSMGETGPCGPCSEIFYDHGDHLKGGLPGSKDQDGDRYIEIWNLVFMQYEQVSKDKRIDLPKPSVDTGMGLERMAALLQGTHDNYKTDHFLKLINSISETVKVKPNENNLSSFRVIADHLRASSFLLAEGVLPSNEGRGYVLRRIMRRGTVSYTHLRAHETAYH
;
A
#
# COMPACT_ATOMS: atom_id res chain seq x y z
N LEU A 1 -2.24 -20.85 -0.20
CA LEU A 1 -3.35 -20.13 -0.86
C LEU A 1 -2.80 -18.92 -1.64
N ALA A 2 -2.10 -17.97 -1.01
CA ALA A 2 -1.61 -16.73 -1.63
C ALA A 2 -0.83 -16.97 -2.94
N TRP A 3 0.16 -17.86 -2.92
CA TRP A 3 0.92 -18.23 -4.12
C TRP A 3 0.04 -18.68 -5.29
N ASN A 4 -0.96 -19.52 -5.03
CA ASN A 4 -1.85 -20.00 -6.07
C ASN A 4 -2.72 -18.87 -6.64
N LEU A 5 -3.28 -18.02 -5.78
CA LEU A 5 -4.08 -16.89 -6.21
C LEU A 5 -3.29 -15.95 -7.14
N ILE A 6 -2.09 -15.52 -6.72
CA ILE A 6 -1.32 -14.56 -7.52
C ILE A 6 -0.73 -15.16 -8.80
N THR A 7 -0.36 -16.44 -8.80
CA THR A 7 0.32 -17.05 -9.95
C THR A 7 -0.58 -17.82 -10.90
N LYS A 8 -1.71 -18.36 -10.41
CA LYS A 8 -2.65 -19.13 -11.24
C LYS A 8 -3.90 -18.33 -11.59
N ASP A 9 -4.55 -17.74 -10.58
CA ASP A 9 -5.82 -17.06 -10.81
C ASP A 9 -5.59 -15.65 -11.39
N PHE A 10 -4.63 -14.90 -10.86
CA PHE A 10 -4.22 -13.58 -11.39
C PHE A 10 -3.20 -13.66 -12.51
N GLY A 11 -2.53 -14.80 -12.70
CA GLY A 11 -1.60 -15.02 -13.79
C GLY A 11 -0.31 -14.21 -13.74
N LEU A 12 0.12 -13.77 -12.55
CA LEU A 12 1.33 -12.97 -12.41
C LEU A 12 2.59 -13.78 -12.73
N ASP A 13 3.54 -13.17 -13.42
CA ASP A 13 4.82 -13.77 -13.75
C ASP A 13 5.63 -14.07 -12.48
N LYS A 14 5.86 -15.34 -12.21
CA LYS A 14 6.64 -15.84 -11.07
C LYS A 14 8.05 -15.24 -11.01
N ASN A 15 8.65 -14.95 -12.17
CA ASN A 15 9.98 -14.38 -12.26
C ASN A 15 10.06 -12.92 -11.82
N ARG A 16 8.93 -12.27 -11.60
CA ARG A 16 8.84 -10.91 -11.09
C ARG A 16 8.46 -10.83 -9.61
N LEU A 17 8.25 -11.98 -8.95
CA LEU A 17 7.86 -12.03 -7.55
C LEU A 17 9.07 -12.12 -6.63
N TYR A 18 9.01 -11.35 -5.55
CA TYR A 18 9.94 -11.37 -4.43
C TYR A 18 9.14 -11.47 -3.13
N PHE A 19 9.77 -12.02 -2.11
CA PHE A 19 9.17 -12.20 -0.79
C PHE A 19 10.08 -11.61 0.26
N THR A 20 9.50 -10.97 1.26
CA THR A 20 10.21 -10.65 2.47
C THR A 20 9.71 -11.54 3.61
N VAL A 21 10.58 -11.84 4.54
CA VAL A 21 10.25 -12.56 5.78
C VAL A 21 10.99 -11.90 6.95
N PHE A 22 10.41 -11.96 8.14
CA PHE A 22 11.13 -11.53 9.33
C PHE A 22 12.40 -12.37 9.52
N ASN A 23 13.49 -11.73 9.90
CA ASN A 23 14.82 -12.37 9.94
C ASN A 23 14.87 -13.65 10.79
N GLU A 24 14.08 -13.72 11.86
CA GLU A 24 14.01 -14.86 12.77
C GLU A 24 12.98 -15.91 12.35
N ASP A 25 12.16 -15.64 11.33
CA ASP A 25 11.11 -16.55 10.86
C ASP A 25 11.65 -17.52 9.80
N GLU A 26 12.40 -18.51 10.28
CA GLU A 26 12.96 -19.58 9.44
C GLU A 26 11.87 -20.51 8.85
N GLU A 27 10.70 -20.60 9.47
CA GLU A 27 9.59 -21.39 8.97
C GLU A 27 9.00 -20.75 7.72
N ALA A 28 8.69 -19.45 7.76
CA ALA A 28 8.19 -18.73 6.60
C ALA A 28 9.20 -18.77 5.43
N PHE A 29 10.49 -18.59 5.72
CA PHE A 29 11.54 -18.70 4.70
C PHE A 29 11.53 -20.07 3.99
N LYS A 30 11.53 -21.16 4.75
CA LYS A 30 11.49 -22.53 4.22
C LYS A 30 10.20 -22.81 3.46
N LEU A 31 9.08 -22.31 3.95
CA LEU A 31 7.78 -22.48 3.31
C LEU A 31 7.74 -21.74 1.96
N TRP A 32 8.21 -20.50 1.89
CA TRP A 32 8.29 -19.77 0.63
C TRP A 32 9.18 -20.47 -0.39
N LYS A 33 10.36 -20.93 0.02
CA LYS A 33 11.26 -21.71 -0.83
C LYS A 33 10.58 -22.97 -1.39
N LYS A 34 9.89 -23.71 -0.52
CA LYS A 34 9.19 -24.96 -0.90
C LYS A 34 7.99 -24.69 -1.82
N ILE A 35 7.20 -23.67 -1.53
CA ILE A 35 5.94 -23.38 -2.24
C ILE A 35 6.21 -22.72 -3.59
N SER A 36 7.10 -21.75 -3.64
CA SER A 36 7.39 -20.99 -4.86
C SER A 36 8.31 -21.74 -5.82
N GLY A 37 9.24 -22.53 -5.29
CA GLY A 37 10.33 -23.14 -6.06
C GLY A 37 11.33 -22.12 -6.61
N LEU A 38 11.26 -20.87 -6.17
CA LEU A 38 12.16 -19.81 -6.61
C LEU A 38 13.54 -19.90 -5.92
N ASN A 39 14.52 -19.21 -6.51
CA ASN A 39 15.84 -19.08 -5.91
C ASN A 39 15.76 -18.32 -4.57
N GLU A 40 16.60 -18.69 -3.60
CA GLU A 40 16.66 -18.09 -2.28
C GLU A 40 16.92 -16.57 -2.29
N ASN A 41 17.62 -16.06 -3.30
CA ASN A 41 17.85 -14.63 -3.45
C ASN A 41 16.58 -13.80 -3.70
N ARG A 42 15.44 -14.46 -3.92
CA ARG A 42 14.11 -13.83 -4.04
C ARG A 42 13.32 -13.85 -2.74
N ILE A 43 13.88 -14.43 -1.67
CA ILE A 43 13.28 -14.48 -0.34
C ILE A 43 14.22 -13.72 0.60
N ILE A 44 13.87 -12.49 0.89
CA ILE A 44 14.72 -11.53 1.55
C ILE A 44 14.38 -11.50 3.05
N LYS A 45 15.39 -11.70 3.89
CA LYS A 45 15.23 -11.61 5.34
C LYS A 45 15.37 -10.15 5.79
N ILE A 46 14.39 -9.65 6.50
CA ILE A 46 14.32 -8.28 7.01
C ILE A 46 14.42 -8.32 8.53
N SER A 47 15.37 -7.58 9.09
CA SER A 47 15.61 -7.51 10.55
C SER A 47 14.93 -6.32 11.23
N THR A 48 14.34 -5.41 10.46
CA THR A 48 13.63 -4.24 10.95
C THR A 48 12.19 -4.60 11.34
N SER A 49 11.48 -3.64 11.92
CA SER A 49 10.05 -3.76 12.23
C SER A 49 9.14 -3.88 11.00
N ASP A 50 9.68 -3.71 9.79
CA ASP A 50 8.88 -3.76 8.56
C ASP A 50 8.24 -5.14 8.36
N ASN A 51 8.95 -6.21 8.72
CA ASN A 51 8.39 -7.57 8.69
C ASN A 51 7.97 -8.10 10.08
N PHE A 52 7.69 -7.21 11.03
CA PHE A 52 7.06 -7.57 12.32
C PHE A 52 5.89 -6.63 12.60
N TRP A 53 4.69 -7.10 12.36
CA TRP A 53 3.48 -6.31 12.52
C TRP A 53 3.01 -6.27 13.97
N SER A 54 2.53 -5.12 14.40
CA SER A 54 1.89 -4.90 15.70
C SER A 54 0.62 -4.08 15.54
N MET A 55 -0.43 -4.44 16.25
CA MET A 55 -1.69 -3.70 16.25
C MET A 55 -1.54 -2.27 16.82
N GLY A 56 -0.58 -2.09 17.72
CA GLY A 56 -0.29 -0.83 18.40
C GLY A 56 0.70 -1.05 19.53
N GLU A 57 0.64 -0.22 20.57
CA GLU A 57 1.46 -0.40 21.77
C GLU A 57 1.12 -1.69 22.53
N THR A 58 -0.13 -2.13 22.43
CA THR A 58 -0.64 -3.39 22.99
C THR A 58 -1.55 -4.07 21.97
N GLY A 59 -1.72 -5.38 22.10
CA GLY A 59 -2.58 -6.20 21.24
C GLY A 59 -1.82 -7.25 20.44
N PRO A 60 -2.50 -7.95 19.54
CA PRO A 60 -1.90 -8.99 18.72
C PRO A 60 -0.73 -8.47 17.88
N CYS A 61 0.30 -9.29 17.78
CA CYS A 61 1.47 -9.00 16.96
C CYS A 61 2.16 -10.29 16.49
N GLY A 62 3.05 -10.16 15.54
CA GLY A 62 3.83 -11.28 15.02
C GLY A 62 4.59 -10.97 13.76
N PRO A 63 5.45 -11.90 13.33
CA PRO A 63 6.18 -11.75 12.08
C PRO A 63 5.21 -11.70 10.91
N CYS A 64 5.61 -11.02 9.86
CA CYS A 64 4.86 -10.98 8.61
C CYS A 64 5.75 -11.31 7.41
N SER A 65 5.11 -11.66 6.32
CA SER A 65 5.75 -11.92 5.05
C SER A 65 5.02 -11.13 3.98
N GLU A 66 5.79 -10.34 3.25
CA GLU A 66 5.24 -9.49 2.19
C GLU A 66 5.57 -10.07 0.82
N ILE A 67 4.71 -9.83 -0.12
CA ILE A 67 4.87 -10.21 -1.52
C ILE A 67 5.06 -8.93 -2.33
N PHE A 68 6.20 -8.85 -3.02
CA PHE A 68 6.55 -7.75 -3.90
C PHE A 68 6.52 -8.17 -5.36
N TYR A 69 6.20 -7.22 -6.22
CA TYR A 69 6.27 -7.37 -7.66
C TYR A 69 7.32 -6.42 -8.25
N ASP A 70 8.22 -6.95 -9.09
CA ASP A 70 9.20 -6.17 -9.85
C ASP A 70 8.56 -5.66 -11.15
N HIS A 71 8.28 -4.38 -11.22
CA HIS A 71 7.74 -3.73 -12.42
C HIS A 71 8.76 -3.56 -13.55
N GLY A 72 10.05 -3.81 -13.27
CA GLY A 72 11.12 -3.78 -14.27
C GLY A 72 12.13 -2.65 -14.07
N ASP A 73 13.26 -2.80 -14.73
CA ASP A 73 14.44 -1.96 -14.57
C ASP A 73 14.32 -0.54 -15.17
N HIS A 74 13.26 -0.30 -15.93
CA HIS A 74 12.92 1.05 -16.42
C HIS A 74 12.40 1.97 -15.30
N LEU A 75 12.08 1.41 -14.12
CA LEU A 75 11.68 2.16 -12.94
C LEU A 75 12.81 2.19 -11.90
N LYS A 76 12.83 3.26 -11.11
CA LYS A 76 13.75 3.41 -9.98
C LYS A 76 13.27 2.59 -8.79
N GLY A 77 14.21 2.12 -7.99
CA GLY A 77 13.98 1.39 -6.76
C GLY A 77 14.83 0.14 -6.66
N GLY A 78 15.39 -0.10 -5.47
CA GLY A 78 16.15 -1.29 -5.13
C GLY A 78 15.29 -2.40 -4.53
N LEU A 79 15.90 -3.54 -4.26
CA LEU A 79 15.25 -4.66 -3.57
C LEU A 79 14.72 -4.23 -2.20
N PRO A 80 13.61 -4.83 -1.73
CA PRO A 80 13.11 -4.62 -0.37
C PRO A 80 14.22 -4.83 0.67
N GLY A 81 14.28 -3.95 1.67
CA GLY A 81 15.34 -3.96 2.69
C GLY A 81 16.68 -3.35 2.27
N SER A 82 16.84 -2.94 1.01
CA SER A 82 18.05 -2.22 0.54
C SER A 82 17.96 -0.73 0.83
N LYS A 83 19.12 -0.02 0.77
CA LYS A 83 19.16 1.44 0.93
C LYS A 83 18.36 2.20 -0.12
N ASP A 84 18.21 1.60 -1.31
CA ASP A 84 17.55 2.19 -2.46
C ASP A 84 16.15 1.60 -2.69
N GLN A 85 15.54 1.02 -1.66
CA GLN A 85 14.20 0.39 -1.75
C GLN A 85 13.10 1.38 -2.12
N ASP A 86 13.30 2.67 -1.84
CA ASP A 86 12.33 3.71 -2.17
C ASP A 86 12.23 3.91 -3.68
N GLY A 87 11.06 3.60 -4.25
CA GLY A 87 10.81 3.74 -5.67
C GLY A 87 9.63 2.91 -6.15
N ASP A 88 9.35 2.99 -7.44
CA ASP A 88 8.18 2.36 -8.04
C ASP A 88 8.48 0.98 -8.67
N ARG A 89 9.74 0.50 -8.58
CA ARG A 89 10.12 -0.77 -9.21
C ARG A 89 9.61 -1.98 -8.45
N TYR A 90 9.92 -2.07 -7.15
CA TYR A 90 9.50 -3.18 -6.29
C TYR A 90 8.36 -2.72 -5.41
N ILE A 91 7.15 -3.11 -5.76
CA ILE A 91 5.95 -2.69 -5.02
C ILE A 91 5.39 -3.86 -4.23
N GLU A 92 5.22 -3.65 -2.93
CA GLU A 92 4.46 -4.58 -2.08
C GLU A 92 3.02 -4.65 -2.57
N ILE A 93 2.58 -5.87 -2.90
CA ILE A 93 1.21 -6.13 -3.36
C ILE A 93 0.36 -6.83 -2.31
N TRP A 94 0.98 -7.54 -1.37
CA TRP A 94 0.26 -8.29 -0.35
C TRP A 94 1.12 -8.51 0.89
N ASN A 95 0.55 -8.31 2.08
CA ASN A 95 1.17 -8.61 3.35
C ASN A 95 0.42 -9.76 4.05
N LEU A 96 1.14 -10.77 4.50
CA LEU A 96 0.65 -11.93 5.25
C LEU A 96 1.17 -11.84 6.68
N VAL A 97 0.30 -11.59 7.64
CA VAL A 97 0.66 -11.40 9.05
C VAL A 97 0.38 -12.69 9.83
N PHE A 98 1.39 -13.20 10.52
CA PHE A 98 1.30 -14.39 11.35
C PHE A 98 1.25 -14.00 12.83
N MET A 99 0.07 -13.66 13.31
CA MET A 99 -0.13 -13.25 14.70
C MET A 99 0.09 -14.43 15.63
N GLN A 100 1.22 -14.44 16.31
CA GLN A 100 1.64 -15.51 17.23
C GLN A 100 1.67 -15.02 18.67
N TYR A 101 1.73 -13.71 18.87
CA TYR A 101 1.95 -13.08 20.15
C TYR A 101 0.90 -12.02 20.45
N GLU A 102 0.77 -11.71 21.75
CA GLU A 102 0.07 -10.55 22.25
C GLU A 102 1.05 -9.66 23.03
N GLN A 103 1.17 -8.42 22.61
CA GLN A 103 1.90 -7.38 23.35
C GLN A 103 0.98 -6.90 24.48
N VAL A 104 1.26 -7.33 25.72
CA VAL A 104 0.45 -6.97 26.89
C VAL A 104 0.84 -5.60 27.44
N SER A 105 2.11 -5.27 27.37
CA SER A 105 2.67 -3.97 27.75
C SER A 105 3.95 -3.72 26.93
N LYS A 106 4.55 -2.53 27.04
CA LYS A 106 5.77 -2.18 26.32
C LYS A 106 6.88 -3.23 26.45
N ASP A 107 7.00 -3.86 27.61
CA ASP A 107 8.10 -4.78 27.92
C ASP A 107 7.61 -6.24 28.09
N LYS A 108 6.35 -6.52 27.86
CA LYS A 108 5.78 -7.87 28.08
C LYS A 108 4.99 -8.34 26.87
N ARG A 109 5.51 -9.39 26.26
CA ARG A 109 4.87 -10.15 25.19
C ARG A 109 4.63 -11.59 25.63
N ILE A 110 3.50 -12.15 25.30
CA ILE A 110 3.12 -13.53 25.58
C ILE A 110 2.67 -14.22 24.29
N ASP A 111 2.75 -15.53 24.26
CA ASP A 111 2.22 -16.31 23.14
C ASP A 111 0.69 -16.27 23.11
N LEU A 112 0.12 -16.14 21.93
CA LEU A 112 -1.33 -16.31 21.76
C LEU A 112 -1.71 -17.77 21.98
N PRO A 113 -2.77 -18.05 22.73
CA PRO A 113 -3.26 -19.42 22.93
C PRO A 113 -3.61 -20.12 21.61
N LYS A 114 -3.98 -19.33 20.61
CA LYS A 114 -4.34 -19.79 19.27
C LYS A 114 -3.79 -18.79 18.26
N PRO A 115 -2.65 -19.10 17.62
CA PRO A 115 -2.11 -18.28 16.55
C PRO A 115 -3.11 -18.12 15.41
N SER A 116 -3.10 -16.97 14.77
CA SER A 116 -4.00 -16.64 13.68
C SER A 116 -3.25 -15.94 12.54
N VAL A 117 -3.87 -15.91 11.38
CA VAL A 117 -3.34 -15.23 10.19
C VAL A 117 -4.28 -14.12 9.80
N ASP A 118 -3.72 -12.94 9.58
CA ASP A 118 -4.39 -11.82 8.95
C ASP A 118 -3.67 -11.43 7.67
N THR A 119 -4.37 -10.80 6.74
CA THR A 119 -3.74 -10.38 5.49
C THR A 119 -4.24 -9.03 5.02
N GLY A 120 -3.36 -8.25 4.39
CA GLY A 120 -3.69 -6.99 3.75
C GLY A 120 -3.17 -6.94 2.32
N MET A 121 -4.09 -6.81 1.35
CA MET A 121 -3.75 -6.63 -0.07
C MET A 121 -4.17 -5.23 -0.50
N GLY A 122 -3.24 -4.48 -1.11
CA GLY A 122 -3.54 -3.16 -1.63
C GLY A 122 -4.42 -3.25 -2.88
N LEU A 123 -5.70 -2.85 -2.76
CA LEU A 123 -6.65 -2.90 -3.88
C LEU A 123 -6.12 -2.17 -5.11
N GLU A 124 -5.65 -0.95 -4.94
CA GLU A 124 -5.17 -0.11 -6.03
C GLU A 124 -3.85 -0.62 -6.62
N ARG A 125 -2.94 -1.13 -5.78
CA ARG A 125 -1.69 -1.75 -6.23
C ARG A 125 -1.95 -2.99 -7.08
N MET A 126 -2.84 -3.85 -6.63
CA MET A 126 -3.23 -5.04 -7.38
C MET A 126 -4.00 -4.69 -8.65
N ALA A 127 -4.94 -3.74 -8.60
CA ALA A 127 -5.67 -3.29 -9.77
C ALA A 127 -4.74 -2.68 -10.83
N ALA A 128 -3.78 -1.84 -10.41
CA ALA A 128 -2.79 -1.26 -11.30
C ALA A 128 -1.97 -2.36 -11.99
N LEU A 129 -1.47 -3.31 -11.22
CA LEU A 129 -0.70 -4.43 -11.74
C LEU A 129 -1.48 -5.25 -12.76
N LEU A 130 -2.73 -5.61 -12.48
CA LEU A 130 -3.60 -6.37 -13.38
C LEU A 130 -4.02 -5.57 -14.62
N GLN A 131 -4.03 -4.24 -14.55
CA GLN A 131 -4.26 -3.34 -15.69
C GLN A 131 -2.97 -2.98 -16.44
N GLY A 132 -1.83 -3.58 -16.09
CA GLY A 132 -0.55 -3.41 -16.79
C GLY A 132 0.15 -2.08 -16.52
N THR A 133 -0.10 -1.45 -15.38
CA THR A 133 0.57 -0.21 -14.95
C THR A 133 1.16 -0.35 -13.54
N HIS A 134 2.19 0.44 -13.24
CA HIS A 134 2.72 0.61 -11.87
C HIS A 134 2.07 1.78 -11.12
N ASP A 135 1.35 2.64 -11.84
CA ASP A 135 0.78 3.87 -11.30
C ASP A 135 -0.68 3.66 -10.90
N ASN A 136 -0.97 3.67 -9.60
CA ASN A 136 -2.32 3.51 -9.05
C ASN A 136 -3.32 4.53 -9.61
N TYR A 137 -2.86 5.75 -9.95
CA TYR A 137 -3.70 6.80 -10.51
C TYR A 137 -4.03 6.60 -12.00
N LYS A 138 -3.40 5.62 -12.66
CA LYS A 138 -3.73 5.21 -14.02
C LYS A 138 -4.74 4.05 -14.08
N THR A 139 -5.20 3.57 -12.94
CA THR A 139 -6.32 2.60 -12.91
C THR A 139 -7.60 3.26 -13.41
N ASP A 140 -8.48 2.45 -13.97
CA ASP A 140 -9.77 2.89 -14.51
C ASP A 140 -10.60 3.69 -13.49
N HIS A 141 -10.54 3.28 -12.23
CA HIS A 141 -11.22 3.93 -11.12
C HIS A 141 -10.69 5.35 -10.86
N PHE A 142 -9.38 5.52 -10.71
CA PHE A 142 -8.78 6.83 -10.49
C PHE A 142 -8.84 7.72 -11.72
N LEU A 143 -8.72 7.17 -12.92
CA LEU A 143 -8.89 7.94 -14.16
C LEU A 143 -10.29 8.56 -14.26
N LYS A 144 -11.35 7.83 -13.89
CA LYS A 144 -12.71 8.37 -13.83
C LYS A 144 -12.82 9.55 -12.87
N LEU A 145 -12.24 9.41 -11.65
CA LEU A 145 -12.23 10.52 -10.67
C LEU A 145 -11.46 11.74 -11.19
N ILE A 146 -10.27 11.53 -11.73
CA ILE A 146 -9.44 12.61 -12.27
C ILE A 146 -10.15 13.33 -13.44
N ASN A 147 -10.81 12.58 -14.33
CA ASN A 147 -11.57 13.14 -15.43
C ASN A 147 -12.76 13.97 -14.92
N SER A 148 -13.53 13.46 -13.97
CA SER A 148 -14.65 14.19 -13.37
C SER A 148 -14.19 15.48 -12.66
N ILE A 149 -13.05 15.44 -11.97
CA ILE A 149 -12.42 16.64 -11.38
C ILE A 149 -12.07 17.63 -12.50
N SER A 150 -11.41 17.16 -13.57
CA SER A 150 -10.98 18.00 -14.70
C SER A 150 -12.18 18.71 -15.35
N GLU A 151 -13.28 18.00 -15.57
CA GLU A 151 -14.53 18.58 -16.10
C GLU A 151 -15.14 19.61 -15.15
N THR A 152 -15.12 19.34 -13.84
CA THR A 152 -15.67 20.24 -12.82
C THR A 152 -14.89 21.52 -12.70
N VAL A 153 -13.56 21.43 -12.67
CA VAL A 153 -12.66 22.59 -12.53
C VAL A 153 -12.37 23.27 -13.86
N LYS A 154 -12.73 22.67 -15.00
CA LYS A 154 -12.43 23.10 -16.38
C LYS A 154 -10.95 23.28 -16.68
N VAL A 155 -10.09 22.54 -15.97
CA VAL A 155 -8.65 22.50 -16.16
C VAL A 155 -8.21 21.09 -16.54
N LYS A 156 -7.37 20.95 -17.55
CA LYS A 156 -6.84 19.64 -17.96
C LYS A 156 -5.60 19.26 -17.14
N PRO A 157 -5.45 17.98 -16.74
CA PRO A 157 -4.23 17.50 -16.14
C PRO A 157 -3.01 17.67 -17.07
N ASN A 158 -1.89 18.14 -16.51
CA ASN A 158 -0.60 18.26 -17.16
C ASN A 158 0.52 18.04 -16.12
N GLU A 159 1.77 18.02 -16.55
CA GLU A 159 2.91 17.73 -15.67
C GLU A 159 2.99 18.67 -14.44
N ASN A 160 2.59 19.93 -14.58
CA ASN A 160 2.69 20.92 -13.50
C ASN A 160 1.56 20.81 -12.46
N ASN A 161 0.42 20.25 -12.83
CA ASN A 161 -0.77 20.20 -11.97
C ASN A 161 -1.24 18.79 -11.63
N LEU A 162 -0.66 17.75 -12.23
CA LEU A 162 -1.07 16.35 -12.04
C LEU A 162 -1.05 15.92 -10.57
N SER A 163 -0.09 16.39 -9.79
CA SER A 163 -0.01 16.09 -8.35
C SER A 163 -1.25 16.59 -7.60
N SER A 164 -1.76 17.78 -7.94
CA SER A 164 -2.98 18.32 -7.34
C SER A 164 -4.21 17.48 -7.71
N PHE A 165 -4.33 17.04 -8.95
CA PHE A 165 -5.41 16.13 -9.37
C PHE A 165 -5.38 14.80 -8.61
N ARG A 166 -4.19 14.21 -8.44
CA ARG A 166 -4.00 12.98 -7.69
C ARG A 166 -4.40 13.13 -6.22
N VAL A 167 -3.95 14.21 -5.57
CA VAL A 167 -4.32 14.51 -4.19
C VAL A 167 -5.83 14.69 -4.03
N ILE A 168 -6.48 15.43 -4.94
CA ILE A 168 -7.92 15.64 -4.87
C ILE A 168 -8.66 14.31 -5.04
N ALA A 169 -8.31 13.51 -6.04
CA ALA A 169 -8.95 12.21 -6.32
C ALA A 169 -8.82 11.24 -5.14
N ASP A 170 -7.62 11.10 -4.58
CA ASP A 170 -7.33 10.26 -3.43
C ASP A 170 -8.11 10.73 -2.18
N HIS A 171 -8.02 12.03 -1.88
CA HIS A 171 -8.62 12.58 -0.68
C HIS A 171 -10.15 12.66 -0.75
N LEU A 172 -10.70 12.89 -1.94
CA LEU A 172 -12.15 12.81 -2.16
C LEU A 172 -12.66 11.39 -1.91
N ARG A 173 -11.98 10.40 -2.49
CA ARG A 173 -12.32 8.98 -2.28
C ARG A 173 -12.22 8.59 -0.81
N ALA A 174 -11.10 8.86 -0.14
CA ALA A 174 -10.88 8.54 1.26
C ALA A 174 -11.92 9.22 2.17
N SER A 175 -12.20 10.51 1.94
CA SER A 175 -13.20 11.25 2.70
C SER A 175 -14.61 10.69 2.51
N SER A 176 -14.96 10.29 1.30
CA SER A 176 -16.29 9.72 1.00
C SER A 176 -16.52 8.41 1.74
N PHE A 177 -15.53 7.53 1.77
CA PHE A 177 -15.62 6.26 2.53
C PHE A 177 -15.69 6.51 4.03
N LEU A 178 -14.85 7.39 4.59
CA LEU A 178 -14.88 7.71 6.01
C LEU A 178 -16.22 8.31 6.44
N LEU A 179 -16.79 9.20 5.63
CA LEU A 179 -18.12 9.77 5.89
C LEU A 179 -19.21 8.70 5.81
N ALA A 180 -19.16 7.79 4.84
CA ALA A 180 -20.11 6.69 4.71
C ALA A 180 -20.04 5.73 5.92
N GLU A 181 -18.86 5.55 6.53
CA GLU A 181 -18.64 4.80 7.78
C GLU A 181 -19.03 5.59 9.04
N GLY A 182 -19.63 6.77 8.89
CA GLY A 182 -20.11 7.59 10.00
C GLY A 182 -19.04 8.43 10.71
N VAL A 183 -17.83 8.51 10.17
CA VAL A 183 -16.79 9.40 10.73
C VAL A 183 -17.10 10.83 10.32
N LEU A 184 -17.35 11.70 11.28
CA LEU A 184 -17.57 13.14 11.06
C LEU A 184 -16.29 13.94 11.35
N PRO A 185 -16.02 15.04 10.60
CA PRO A 185 -14.89 15.91 10.89
C PRO A 185 -14.97 16.49 12.30
N SER A 186 -13.86 16.39 13.05
CA SER A 186 -13.76 16.88 14.42
C SER A 186 -12.37 17.44 14.73
N ASN A 187 -12.15 17.84 15.98
CA ASN A 187 -10.86 18.39 16.43
C ASN A 187 -9.91 17.32 17.00
N GLU A 188 -10.37 16.08 17.16
CA GLU A 188 -9.60 15.00 17.77
C GLU A 188 -9.94 13.64 17.15
N GLY A 189 -9.11 12.63 17.44
CA GLY A 189 -9.32 11.25 17.01
C GLY A 189 -9.42 11.08 15.49
N ARG A 190 -10.24 10.14 15.05
CA ARG A 190 -10.44 9.83 13.63
C ARG A 190 -11.04 10.99 12.84
N GLY A 191 -11.93 11.76 13.44
CA GLY A 191 -12.56 12.92 12.82
C GLY A 191 -11.56 14.05 12.55
N TYR A 192 -10.52 14.20 13.37
CA TYR A 192 -9.42 15.13 13.12
C TYR A 192 -8.62 14.72 11.87
N VAL A 193 -8.33 13.43 11.72
CA VAL A 193 -7.64 12.92 10.54
C VAL A 193 -8.45 13.17 9.27
N LEU A 194 -9.76 12.87 9.29
CA LEU A 194 -10.66 13.17 8.19
C LEU A 194 -10.65 14.67 7.84
N ARG A 195 -10.75 15.54 8.84
CA ARG A 195 -10.68 17.00 8.64
C ARG A 195 -9.39 17.44 7.97
N ARG A 196 -8.24 16.84 8.33
CA ARG A 196 -6.94 17.12 7.68
C ARG A 196 -6.93 16.68 6.22
N ILE A 197 -7.44 15.48 5.91
CA ILE A 197 -7.56 14.96 4.55
C ILE A 197 -8.40 15.90 3.70
N MET A 198 -9.60 16.26 4.15
CA MET A 198 -10.50 17.19 3.46
C MET A 198 -9.83 18.55 3.20
N ARG A 199 -9.16 19.12 4.21
CA ARG A 199 -8.44 20.41 4.04
C ARG A 199 -7.33 20.32 3.00
N ARG A 200 -6.56 19.25 2.99
CA ARG A 200 -5.49 19.05 1.98
C ARG A 200 -6.08 18.94 0.56
N GLY A 201 -7.17 18.23 0.40
CA GLY A 201 -7.91 18.18 -0.88
C GLY A 201 -8.39 19.57 -1.32
N THR A 202 -8.94 20.38 -0.40
CA THR A 202 -9.40 21.76 -0.67
C THR A 202 -8.24 22.68 -1.05
N VAL A 203 -7.09 22.60 -0.38
CA VAL A 203 -5.88 23.36 -0.75
C VAL A 203 -5.41 23.00 -2.16
N SER A 204 -5.37 21.74 -2.49
CA SER A 204 -5.00 21.29 -3.85
C SER A 204 -5.99 21.77 -4.90
N TYR A 205 -7.27 21.84 -4.59
CA TYR A 205 -8.29 22.42 -5.47
C TYR A 205 -8.07 23.93 -5.72
N THR A 206 -7.73 24.69 -4.67
CA THR A 206 -7.40 26.13 -4.84
C THR A 206 -6.17 26.34 -5.71
N HIS A 207 -5.17 25.48 -5.62
CA HIS A 207 -4.01 25.54 -6.51
C HIS A 207 -4.37 25.31 -7.99
N LEU A 208 -5.29 24.39 -8.29
CA LEU A 208 -5.77 24.19 -9.67
C LEU A 208 -6.45 25.46 -10.21
N ARG A 209 -7.28 26.15 -9.40
CA ARG A 209 -7.97 27.38 -9.82
C ARG A 209 -7.04 28.60 -9.91
N ALA A 210 -6.04 28.71 -9.07
CA ALA A 210 -5.08 29.82 -9.13
C ALA A 210 -4.28 29.84 -10.45
N HIS A 211 -4.05 28.68 -11.05
CA HIS A 211 -3.45 28.60 -12.39
C HIS A 211 -4.39 29.10 -13.50
N GLU A 212 -5.70 29.07 -13.29
CA GLU A 212 -6.69 29.57 -14.26
C GLU A 212 -6.71 31.10 -14.32
N THR A 213 -6.56 31.79 -13.18
CA THR A 213 -6.58 33.24 -13.07
C THR A 213 -5.29 33.94 -13.48
N ALA A 214 -4.19 33.18 -13.64
CA ALA A 214 -2.91 33.74 -14.10
C ALA A 214 -2.81 33.90 -15.64
N TYR A 215 -3.82 33.42 -16.39
CA TYR A 215 -3.87 33.51 -17.86
C TYR A 215 -5.01 34.41 -18.37
N HIS A 216 -5.62 35.17 -17.51
CA HIS A 216 -6.53 36.27 -17.83
C HIS A 216 -5.96 37.56 -17.25
#